data_aec6418ac66b7ab1c5cf5f1b1c510c72
#
_entry.id   aec6418ac66b7ab1c5cf5f1b1c510c72
#
_cell.length_a   1.000
_cell.length_b   1.000
_cell.length_c   1.000
_cell.angle_alpha   90.00
_cell.angle_beta   90.00
_cell.angle_gamma   90.00
#
_symmetry.space_group_name_H-M   'P 1'
#
loop_
_entity.id
_entity.type
_entity.pdbx_description
1 polymer ?
#
loop_
_entity_poly.entity_id
_entity_poly.type
_entity_poly.pdbx_seq_one_letter_code
_entity_poly.pdbx_strand_id
1 'polypeptide(L)'
;MNVQTNLKAPKNQRNNFGNYNYRSCEDILESVKPLLKKEGLVLTISDFINNEPLYVVATATISDGTDTISVTAQAGIDPNKKGMDIAQCFGASSSYARKYALNGLFLIDDTKDADSTNMHGKGVKKASTWTQTTTSTLDAEKDWLEKSGKKFNQVKKAISEKGFTINDVRQKYKVSKEVEKLLTS
;
A
#
# COMPACT_ATOMS: atom_id res chain seq x y z
N MET A 1 -20.65 0.72 -24.36
CA MET A 1 -19.18 0.54 -24.60
C MET A 1 -18.78 -0.84 -24.08
N ASN A 2 -18.54 -1.81 -24.97
CA ASN A 2 -18.33 -3.21 -24.61
C ASN A 2 -17.07 -3.47 -23.79
N VAL A 3 -16.02 -2.64 -23.96
CA VAL A 3 -14.74 -2.83 -23.26
C VAL A 3 -14.91 -2.65 -21.75
N GLN A 4 -15.53 -1.56 -21.31
CA GLN A 4 -15.75 -1.29 -19.86
C GLN A 4 -16.57 -2.39 -19.17
N THR A 5 -17.59 -2.92 -19.87
CA THR A 5 -18.47 -3.96 -19.32
C THR A 5 -17.77 -5.31 -19.19
N ASN A 6 -16.89 -5.65 -20.13
CA ASN A 6 -16.29 -6.97 -20.22
C ASN A 6 -14.88 -7.07 -19.63
N LEU A 7 -14.21 -5.94 -19.35
CA LEU A 7 -12.87 -5.94 -18.80
C LEU A 7 -12.85 -6.53 -17.40
N LYS A 8 -12.05 -7.57 -17.23
CA LYS A 8 -11.72 -8.18 -15.94
C LYS A 8 -10.21 -8.06 -15.73
N ALA A 9 -9.80 -7.26 -14.77
CA ALA A 9 -8.39 -7.07 -14.41
C ALA A 9 -8.24 -7.37 -12.91
N PRO A 10 -8.16 -8.65 -12.50
CA PRO A 10 -8.12 -9.04 -11.10
C PRO A 10 -6.80 -8.62 -10.42
N LYS A 11 -6.84 -8.48 -9.09
CA LYS A 11 -5.65 -8.15 -8.26
C LYS A 11 -4.84 -9.42 -7.98
N ASN A 12 -4.05 -9.86 -8.96
CA ASN A 12 -3.27 -11.09 -8.88
C ASN A 12 -1.86 -10.91 -8.32
N GLN A 13 -1.38 -9.65 -8.22
CA GLN A 13 -0.08 -9.34 -7.61
C GLN A 13 -0.21 -9.29 -6.08
N ARG A 14 0.82 -9.77 -5.36
CA ARG A 14 0.88 -9.74 -3.90
C ARG A 14 1.96 -8.78 -3.43
N ASN A 15 1.60 -7.78 -2.64
CA ASN A 15 2.56 -6.99 -1.88
C ASN A 15 2.77 -7.64 -0.52
N ASN A 16 3.92 -8.31 -0.35
CA ASN A 16 4.26 -9.00 0.90
C ASN A 16 4.56 -8.03 2.06
N PHE A 17 5.07 -6.83 1.75
CA PHE A 17 5.37 -5.82 2.75
C PHE A 17 4.08 -5.20 3.33
N GLY A 18 3.13 -4.83 2.47
CA GLY A 18 1.84 -4.25 2.87
C GLY A 18 0.74 -5.29 3.11
N ASN A 19 1.01 -6.58 2.88
CA ASN A 19 0.08 -7.70 3.04
C ASN A 19 -1.27 -7.52 2.32
N TYR A 20 -1.25 -6.96 1.10
CA TYR A 20 -2.46 -6.78 0.28
C TYR A 20 -2.23 -7.24 -1.16
N ASN A 21 -3.33 -7.60 -1.84
CA ASN A 21 -3.29 -7.89 -3.27
C ASN A 21 -3.52 -6.61 -4.07
N TYR A 22 -2.78 -6.47 -5.18
CA TYR A 22 -2.92 -5.35 -6.09
C TYR A 22 -2.85 -5.83 -7.55
N ARG A 23 -3.17 -4.94 -8.48
CA ARG A 23 -2.89 -5.09 -9.91
C ARG A 23 -1.90 -4.03 -10.34
N SER A 24 -1.01 -4.39 -11.24
CA SER A 24 -0.09 -3.45 -11.87
C SER A 24 -0.75 -2.74 -13.06
N CYS A 25 -0.08 -1.74 -13.62
CA CYS A 25 -0.49 -1.13 -14.88
C CYS A 25 -0.48 -2.16 -16.01
N GLU A 26 0.53 -3.01 -16.04
CA GLU A 26 0.75 -4.07 -17.01
C GLU A 26 -0.38 -5.10 -16.99
N ASP A 27 -0.88 -5.49 -15.81
CA ASP A 27 -2.02 -6.42 -15.67
C ASP A 27 -3.28 -5.87 -16.34
N ILE A 28 -3.52 -4.55 -16.24
CA ILE A 28 -4.64 -3.89 -16.92
C ILE A 28 -4.43 -3.89 -18.43
N LEU A 29 -3.23 -3.53 -18.89
CA LEU A 29 -2.89 -3.49 -20.31
C LEU A 29 -3.03 -4.87 -20.97
N GLU A 30 -2.53 -5.93 -20.33
CA GLU A 30 -2.68 -7.29 -20.84
C GLU A 30 -4.14 -7.74 -20.89
N SER A 31 -4.93 -7.39 -19.87
CA SER A 31 -6.34 -7.76 -19.81
C SER A 31 -7.19 -7.04 -20.83
N VAL A 32 -6.85 -5.81 -21.23
CA VAL A 32 -7.64 -5.00 -22.17
C VAL A 32 -7.33 -5.30 -23.63
N LYS A 33 -6.09 -5.71 -23.98
CA LYS A 33 -5.64 -5.96 -25.36
C LYS A 33 -6.59 -6.84 -26.19
N PRO A 34 -7.08 -7.99 -25.68
CA PRO A 34 -8.02 -8.83 -26.45
C PRO A 34 -9.35 -8.13 -26.75
N LEU A 35 -9.83 -7.31 -25.81
CA LEU A 35 -11.08 -6.55 -25.97
C LEU A 35 -10.91 -5.43 -26.96
N LEU A 36 -9.81 -4.68 -26.91
CA LEU A 36 -9.49 -3.65 -27.89
C LEU A 36 -9.41 -4.23 -29.31
N LYS A 37 -8.72 -5.34 -29.48
CA LYS A 37 -8.64 -6.04 -30.77
C LYS A 37 -10.01 -6.43 -31.30
N LYS A 38 -10.88 -6.97 -30.43
CA LYS A 38 -12.23 -7.41 -30.79
C LYS A 38 -13.11 -6.25 -31.25
N GLU A 39 -12.97 -5.08 -30.60
CA GLU A 39 -13.78 -3.90 -30.88
C GLU A 39 -13.13 -2.97 -31.93
N GLY A 40 -11.96 -3.32 -32.47
CA GLY A 40 -11.25 -2.48 -33.44
C GLY A 40 -10.73 -1.16 -32.89
N LEU A 41 -10.38 -1.13 -31.59
CA LEU A 41 -9.97 0.05 -30.87
C LEU A 41 -8.46 0.09 -30.65
N VAL A 42 -7.91 1.31 -30.63
CA VAL A 42 -6.51 1.58 -30.31
C VAL A 42 -6.44 2.30 -28.97
N LEU A 43 -5.55 1.83 -28.08
CA LEU A 43 -5.22 2.50 -26.82
C LEU A 43 -3.80 3.07 -26.91
N THR A 44 -3.66 4.35 -26.60
CA THR A 44 -2.36 5.02 -26.42
C THR A 44 -2.26 5.59 -25.01
N ILE A 45 -1.04 5.65 -24.49
CA ILE A 45 -0.77 6.30 -23.21
C ILE A 45 0.42 7.21 -23.40
N SER A 46 0.28 8.47 -22.99
CA SER A 46 1.35 9.45 -22.95
C SER A 46 1.57 9.98 -21.55
N ASP A 47 2.83 10.28 -21.23
CA ASP A 47 3.19 10.89 -19.95
C ASP A 47 3.72 12.29 -20.21
N PHE A 48 3.35 13.20 -19.31
CA PHE A 48 3.90 14.54 -19.21
C PHE A 48 4.40 14.78 -17.80
N ILE A 49 5.52 15.48 -17.66
CA ILE A 49 6.11 15.81 -16.36
C ILE A 49 5.87 17.28 -16.08
N ASN A 50 5.23 17.55 -14.94
CA ASN A 50 5.12 18.90 -14.39
C ASN A 50 6.21 19.11 -13.35
N ASN A 51 6.90 20.24 -13.42
CA ASN A 51 8.06 20.51 -12.56
C ASN A 51 7.69 21.25 -11.25
N GLU A 52 6.58 21.98 -11.21
CA GLU A 52 6.16 22.75 -10.04
C GLU A 52 4.64 22.66 -9.82
N PRO A 53 4.15 21.84 -8.89
CA PRO A 53 4.87 20.82 -8.12
C PRO A 53 5.30 19.64 -9.00
N LEU A 54 6.32 18.89 -8.57
CA LEU A 54 6.88 17.80 -9.37
C LEU A 54 5.95 16.56 -9.35
N TYR A 55 5.34 16.26 -10.50
CA TYR A 55 4.48 15.09 -10.69
C TYR A 55 4.42 14.63 -12.15
N VAL A 56 4.05 13.37 -12.34
CA VAL A 56 3.73 12.81 -13.66
C VAL A 56 2.24 12.94 -13.92
N VAL A 57 1.90 13.35 -15.13
CA VAL A 57 0.53 13.32 -15.69
C VAL A 57 0.49 12.23 -16.75
N ALA A 58 -0.33 11.21 -16.59
CA ALA A 58 -0.56 10.20 -17.60
C ALA A 58 -1.93 10.42 -18.26
N THR A 59 -1.97 10.38 -19.59
CA THR A 59 -3.21 10.45 -20.37
C THR A 59 -3.39 9.15 -21.12
N ALA A 60 -4.45 8.41 -20.80
CA ALA A 60 -4.87 7.22 -21.53
C ALA A 60 -5.97 7.61 -22.53
N THR A 61 -5.74 7.33 -23.81
CA THR A 61 -6.64 7.68 -24.92
C THR A 61 -7.03 6.42 -25.67
N ILE A 62 -8.32 6.20 -25.86
CA ILE A 62 -8.89 5.16 -26.72
C ILE A 62 -9.48 5.80 -27.97
N SER A 63 -9.28 5.16 -29.13
CA SER A 63 -9.78 5.65 -30.41
C SER A 63 -10.28 4.49 -31.28
N ASP A 64 -11.32 4.76 -32.08
CA ASP A 64 -11.79 3.89 -33.17
C ASP A 64 -11.26 4.33 -34.55
N GLY A 65 -10.36 5.32 -34.56
CA GLY A 65 -9.85 5.94 -35.78
C GLY A 65 -10.58 7.22 -36.21
N THR A 66 -11.77 7.48 -35.67
CA THR A 66 -12.59 8.68 -35.94
C THR A 66 -12.75 9.50 -34.64
N ASP A 67 -13.22 8.86 -33.61
CA ASP A 67 -13.47 9.49 -32.31
C ASP A 67 -12.40 9.07 -31.29
N THR A 68 -12.26 9.90 -30.26
CA THR A 68 -11.36 9.62 -29.13
C THR A 68 -12.01 9.91 -27.78
N ILE A 69 -11.66 9.12 -26.80
CA ILE A 69 -12.00 9.37 -25.40
C ILE A 69 -10.70 9.30 -24.59
N SER A 70 -10.45 10.32 -23.78
CA SER A 70 -9.23 10.40 -22.96
C SER A 70 -9.56 10.59 -21.49
N VAL A 71 -8.75 10.00 -20.64
CA VAL A 71 -8.77 10.21 -19.20
C VAL A 71 -7.35 10.47 -18.72
N THR A 72 -7.21 11.47 -17.88
CA THR A 72 -5.93 11.92 -17.33
C THR A 72 -5.88 11.64 -15.82
N ALA A 73 -4.73 11.19 -15.33
CA ALA A 73 -4.46 11.04 -13.92
C ALA A 73 -3.04 11.49 -13.57
N GLN A 74 -2.79 11.71 -12.30
CA GLN A 74 -1.54 12.29 -11.81
C GLN A 74 -0.95 11.42 -10.69
N ALA A 75 0.39 11.42 -10.60
CA ALA A 75 1.12 10.84 -9.47
C ALA A 75 2.30 11.74 -9.10
N GLY A 76 2.41 12.09 -7.82
CA GLY A 76 3.51 12.88 -7.29
C GLY A 76 4.84 12.14 -7.40
N ILE A 77 5.93 12.89 -7.52
CA ILE A 77 7.31 12.38 -7.52
C ILE A 77 8.00 12.88 -6.26
N ASP A 78 8.55 11.98 -5.47
CA ASP A 78 9.46 12.30 -4.37
C ASP A 78 10.90 12.06 -4.83
N PRO A 79 11.66 13.12 -5.21
CA PRO A 79 13.03 12.98 -5.69
C PRO A 79 14.02 12.56 -4.60
N ASN A 80 13.62 12.68 -3.33
CA ASN A 80 14.46 12.36 -2.16
C ASN A 80 14.11 11.02 -1.53
N LYS A 81 13.34 10.18 -2.21
CA LYS A 81 12.90 8.89 -1.68
C LYS A 81 14.09 7.97 -1.41
N LYS A 82 14.26 7.56 -0.15
CA LYS A 82 15.34 6.67 0.26
C LYS A 82 15.28 5.34 -0.48
N GLY A 83 16.42 4.89 -1.00
CA GLY A 83 16.58 3.59 -1.66
C GLY A 83 16.12 3.55 -3.12
N MET A 84 15.81 4.70 -3.71
CA MET A 84 15.50 4.83 -5.14
C MET A 84 16.31 5.97 -5.74
N ASP A 85 16.83 5.76 -6.95
CA ASP A 85 17.38 6.87 -7.75
C ASP A 85 16.24 7.67 -8.40
N ILE A 86 16.60 8.83 -8.97
CA ILE A 86 15.61 9.74 -9.56
C ILE A 86 14.86 9.10 -10.74
N ALA A 87 15.51 8.28 -11.56
CA ALA A 87 14.87 7.60 -12.69
C ALA A 87 13.87 6.57 -12.21
N GLN A 88 14.18 5.84 -11.12
CA GLN A 88 13.25 4.91 -10.48
C GLN A 88 12.05 5.64 -9.87
N CYS A 89 12.24 6.82 -9.27
CA CYS A 89 11.14 7.65 -8.76
C CYS A 89 10.18 8.06 -9.87
N PHE A 90 10.71 8.52 -11.01
CA PHE A 90 9.90 8.84 -12.19
C PHE A 90 9.18 7.62 -12.75
N GLY A 91 9.85 6.49 -12.92
CA GLY A 91 9.24 5.25 -13.42
C GLY A 91 8.13 4.72 -12.53
N ALA A 92 8.32 4.75 -11.20
CA ALA A 92 7.28 4.38 -10.25
C ALA A 92 6.06 5.30 -10.35
N SER A 93 6.27 6.62 -10.36
CA SER A 93 5.18 7.60 -10.46
C SER A 93 4.45 7.51 -11.80
N SER A 94 5.15 7.27 -12.91
CA SER A 94 4.56 6.99 -14.23
C SER A 94 3.64 5.77 -14.17
N SER A 95 4.10 4.65 -13.61
CA SER A 95 3.27 3.44 -13.48
C SER A 95 2.00 3.70 -12.65
N TYR A 96 2.08 4.49 -11.59
CA TYR A 96 0.91 4.88 -10.81
C TYR A 96 -0.05 5.78 -11.59
N ALA A 97 0.46 6.83 -12.23
CA ALA A 97 -0.37 7.77 -13.02
C ALA A 97 -1.11 7.03 -14.15
N ARG A 98 -0.40 6.18 -14.91
CA ARG A 98 -0.98 5.34 -15.97
C ARG A 98 -2.06 4.40 -15.46
N LYS A 99 -1.82 3.74 -14.31
CA LYS A 99 -2.81 2.86 -13.68
C LYS A 99 -4.08 3.61 -13.32
N TYR A 100 -3.98 4.80 -12.74
CA TYR A 100 -5.14 5.60 -12.39
C TYR A 100 -5.88 6.14 -13.62
N ALA A 101 -5.17 6.55 -14.68
CA ALA A 101 -5.77 6.94 -15.93
C ALA A 101 -6.57 5.78 -16.56
N LEU A 102 -6.00 4.57 -16.59
CA LEU A 102 -6.67 3.37 -17.07
C LEU A 102 -7.87 2.97 -16.21
N ASN A 103 -7.77 3.08 -14.88
CA ASN A 103 -8.88 2.83 -13.98
C ASN A 103 -10.07 3.75 -14.29
N GLY A 104 -9.81 5.04 -14.50
CA GLY A 104 -10.85 5.99 -14.88
C GLY A 104 -11.42 5.73 -16.28
N LEU A 105 -10.56 5.44 -17.27
CA LEU A 105 -10.97 5.20 -18.65
C LEU A 105 -11.86 3.95 -18.78
N PHE A 106 -11.51 2.89 -18.07
CA PHE A 106 -12.21 1.60 -18.15
C PHE A 106 -13.18 1.35 -17.00
N LEU A 107 -13.42 2.32 -16.11
CA LEU A 107 -14.28 2.21 -14.93
C LEU A 107 -13.93 0.99 -14.07
N ILE A 108 -12.63 0.77 -13.87
CA ILE A 108 -12.16 -0.32 -13.03
C ILE A 108 -12.33 0.09 -11.57
N ASP A 109 -13.29 -0.53 -10.89
CA ASP A 109 -13.49 -0.32 -9.47
C ASP A 109 -12.45 -1.06 -8.65
N ASP A 110 -11.63 -0.30 -7.93
CA ASP A 110 -10.53 -0.80 -7.10
C ASP A 110 -10.78 -0.64 -5.62
N THR A 111 -11.85 0.05 -5.27
CA THR A 111 -11.92 0.64 -3.97
C THR A 111 -12.52 -0.29 -2.93
N LYS A 112 -11.64 -0.75 -2.04
CA LYS A 112 -11.91 -0.41 -0.62
C LYS A 112 -11.61 1.08 -0.49
N ASP A 113 -12.66 1.87 -0.36
CA ASP A 113 -12.61 3.30 -0.09
C ASP A 113 -11.57 3.59 1.01
N ALA A 114 -10.56 4.40 0.71
CA ALA A 114 -9.56 4.78 1.70
C ALA A 114 -10.21 5.42 2.94
N ASP A 115 -11.35 6.07 2.77
CA ASP A 115 -12.15 6.63 3.85
C ASP A 115 -12.82 5.55 4.73
N SER A 116 -13.05 4.35 4.21
CA SER A 116 -13.58 3.23 4.99
C SER A 116 -12.57 2.67 6.01
N THR A 117 -11.29 2.95 5.81
CA THR A 117 -10.19 2.57 6.72
C THR A 117 -9.73 3.71 7.62
N ASN A 118 -10.26 4.93 7.43
CA ASN A 118 -9.93 6.09 8.26
C ASN A 118 -10.71 6.03 9.58
N MET A 119 -10.04 5.53 10.61
CA MET A 119 -10.59 5.41 11.98
C MET A 119 -10.44 6.69 12.82
N HIS A 120 -10.00 7.81 12.22
CA HIS A 120 -9.91 9.09 12.92
C HIS A 120 -11.30 9.67 13.21
N GLY A 121 -11.75 9.56 14.47
CA GLY A 121 -12.90 10.29 15.00
C GLY A 121 -14.21 9.51 15.17
N LYS A 122 -14.26 8.20 14.95
CA LYS A 122 -15.46 7.41 15.27
C LYS A 122 -15.29 6.69 16.60
N GLY A 123 -15.98 7.20 17.61
CA GLY A 123 -16.08 6.60 18.94
C GLY A 123 -16.54 5.13 18.82
N VAL A 124 -15.84 4.29 19.57
CA VAL A 124 -16.05 2.85 19.64
C VAL A 124 -17.47 2.52 20.08
N LYS A 125 -18.28 1.91 19.23
CA LYS A 125 -19.40 1.05 19.64
C LYS A 125 -19.03 -0.40 19.35
N LYS A 126 -18.93 -1.18 20.44
CA LYS A 126 -18.72 -2.62 20.42
C LYS A 126 -19.76 -3.33 19.55
N ALA A 127 -19.30 -4.19 18.64
CA ALA A 127 -20.07 -5.33 18.16
C ALA A 127 -19.14 -6.49 17.85
N SER A 128 -19.31 -7.52 18.62
CA SER A 128 -19.03 -8.96 18.54
C SER A 128 -18.18 -9.52 17.39
N THR A 129 -17.12 -10.18 17.80
CA THR A 129 -16.59 -11.50 17.41
C THR A 129 -16.63 -11.89 15.93
N TRP A 130 -15.47 -11.85 15.27
CA TRP A 130 -14.98 -12.96 14.44
C TRP A 130 -13.44 -13.00 14.47
N THR A 131 -12.95 -14.15 14.88
CA THR A 131 -11.54 -14.49 15.01
C THR A 131 -10.92 -14.71 13.65
N GLN A 132 -9.90 -13.93 13.27
CA GLN A 132 -8.87 -14.40 12.35
C GLN A 132 -7.51 -13.82 12.78
N THR A 133 -6.69 -14.71 13.22
CA THR A 133 -5.28 -14.58 13.54
C THR A 133 -4.50 -14.17 12.31
N THR A 134 -3.92 -12.96 12.28
CA THR A 134 -2.81 -12.63 11.39
C THR A 134 -1.82 -11.70 12.08
N THR A 135 -0.67 -12.22 12.22
CA THR A 135 0.57 -11.70 12.78
C THR A 135 1.11 -10.53 11.95
N SER A 136 0.89 -9.27 12.37
CA SER A 136 1.75 -8.11 12.08
C SER A 136 1.26 -6.76 12.62
N THR A 137 0.30 -6.75 13.56
CA THR A 137 -0.08 -5.53 14.32
C THR A 137 0.46 -5.55 15.74
N LEU A 138 1.57 -6.28 15.98
CA LEU A 138 2.08 -6.57 17.32
C LEU A 138 2.78 -5.39 18.02
N ASP A 139 3.13 -4.32 17.30
CA ASP A 139 3.87 -3.22 17.94
C ASP A 139 2.98 -2.05 18.40
N ALA A 140 1.74 -1.96 17.93
CA ALA A 140 0.82 -0.89 18.36
C ALA A 140 0.13 -1.17 19.71
N GLU A 141 -0.04 -2.44 20.09
CA GLU A 141 -0.74 -2.87 21.32
C GLU A 141 0.17 -3.25 22.48
N LYS A 142 1.50 -3.26 22.30
CA LYS A 142 2.41 -3.60 23.39
C LYS A 142 2.51 -2.46 24.38
N ASP A 143 2.32 -2.79 25.65
CA ASP A 143 2.57 -1.86 26.76
C ASP A 143 4.06 -1.50 26.87
N TRP A 144 4.35 -0.26 27.29
CA TRP A 144 5.70 0.11 27.67
C TRP A 144 6.11 -0.60 28.95
N LEU A 145 7.31 -1.21 28.96
CA LEU A 145 7.90 -1.75 30.20
C LEU A 145 8.45 -0.58 31.02
N GLU A 146 7.87 -0.35 32.19
CA GLU A 146 8.32 0.69 33.11
C GLU A 146 9.68 0.36 33.72
N LYS A 147 10.41 1.36 34.23
CA LYS A 147 11.74 1.21 34.85
C LYS A 147 11.71 0.46 36.19
N SER A 148 10.52 0.24 36.76
CA SER A 148 10.32 -0.43 38.05
C SER A 148 8.92 -1.06 38.13
N GLY A 149 8.66 -1.86 39.13
CA GLY A 149 7.35 -2.48 39.36
C GLY A 149 7.33 -3.99 39.12
N LYS A 150 6.15 -4.61 39.36
CA LYS A 150 5.99 -6.06 39.28
C LYS A 150 6.37 -6.64 37.92
N LYS A 151 5.97 -5.99 36.82
CA LYS A 151 6.29 -6.44 35.45
C LYS A 151 7.79 -6.36 35.17
N PHE A 152 8.46 -5.26 35.55
CA PHE A 152 9.90 -5.10 35.39
C PHE A 152 10.70 -6.17 36.15
N ASN A 153 10.36 -6.41 37.43
CA ASN A 153 11.03 -7.41 38.25
C ASN A 153 10.84 -8.84 37.71
N GLN A 154 9.66 -9.16 37.18
CA GLN A 154 9.41 -10.45 36.52
C GLN A 154 10.26 -10.65 35.28
N VAL A 155 10.40 -9.61 34.46
CA VAL A 155 11.23 -9.62 33.25
C VAL A 155 12.72 -9.75 33.62
N LYS A 156 13.20 -8.97 34.60
CA LYS A 156 14.58 -9.05 35.09
C LYS A 156 14.90 -10.45 35.60
N LYS A 157 14.01 -11.06 36.39
CA LYS A 157 14.12 -12.43 36.87
C LYS A 157 14.12 -13.46 35.73
N ALA A 158 13.29 -13.26 34.68
CA ALA A 158 13.26 -14.15 33.53
C ALA A 158 14.57 -14.10 32.71
N ILE A 159 15.19 -12.94 32.60
CA ILE A 159 16.50 -12.79 31.94
C ILE A 159 17.58 -13.51 32.78
N SER A 160 17.65 -13.26 34.10
CA SER A 160 18.70 -13.78 34.94
C SER A 160 18.59 -15.29 35.23
N GLU A 161 17.38 -15.82 35.38
CA GLU A 161 17.16 -17.22 35.83
C GLU A 161 16.76 -18.17 34.70
N LYS A 162 16.15 -17.66 33.62
CA LYS A 162 15.59 -18.49 32.55
C LYS A 162 16.24 -18.26 31.19
N GLY A 163 17.29 -17.44 31.11
CA GLY A 163 18.03 -17.19 29.87
C GLY A 163 17.27 -16.46 28.79
N PHE A 164 16.21 -15.70 29.14
CA PHE A 164 15.50 -14.86 28.17
C PHE A 164 16.39 -13.74 27.65
N THR A 165 16.31 -13.47 26.37
CA THR A 165 17.03 -12.38 25.72
C THR A 165 16.21 -11.11 25.70
N ILE A 166 16.85 -9.95 25.46
CA ILE A 166 16.14 -8.67 25.29
C ILE A 166 15.18 -8.71 24.09
N ASN A 167 15.48 -9.53 23.08
CA ASN A 167 14.61 -9.72 21.92
C ASN A 167 13.30 -10.44 22.31
N ASP A 168 13.35 -11.39 23.22
CA ASP A 168 12.15 -12.07 23.73
C ASP A 168 11.27 -11.11 24.53
N VAL A 169 11.90 -10.19 25.29
CA VAL A 169 11.18 -9.13 26.00
C VAL A 169 10.51 -8.15 25.03
N ARG A 170 11.18 -7.77 23.93
CA ARG A 170 10.64 -6.89 22.87
C ARG A 170 9.48 -7.52 22.11
N GLN A 171 9.35 -8.84 22.08
CA GLN A 171 8.17 -9.49 21.51
C GLN A 171 6.90 -9.17 22.32
N LYS A 172 7.02 -8.96 23.64
CA LYS A 172 5.89 -8.77 24.56
C LYS A 172 5.68 -7.33 25.01
N TYR A 173 6.75 -6.55 25.12
CA TYR A 173 6.72 -5.17 25.63
C TYR A 173 7.51 -4.22 24.74
N LYS A 174 7.12 -2.93 24.74
CA LYS A 174 7.96 -1.84 24.25
C LYS A 174 9.04 -1.55 25.31
N VAL A 175 10.31 -1.57 24.90
CA VAL A 175 11.46 -1.39 25.80
C VAL A 175 12.25 -0.16 25.39
N SER A 176 12.36 0.83 26.29
CA SER A 176 13.21 2.00 26.06
C SER A 176 14.68 1.64 26.26
N LYS A 177 15.59 2.44 25.66
CA LYS A 177 17.05 2.24 25.81
C LYS A 177 17.51 2.26 27.28
N GLU A 178 16.83 3.01 28.15
CA GLU A 178 17.12 3.08 29.56
C GLU A 178 16.69 1.82 30.31
N VAL A 179 15.48 1.29 29.99
CA VAL A 179 14.99 0.04 30.56
C VAL A 179 15.86 -1.13 30.11
N GLU A 180 16.31 -1.15 28.87
CA GLU A 180 17.24 -2.16 28.36
C GLU A 180 18.55 -2.20 29.17
N LYS A 181 19.18 -1.03 29.42
CA LYS A 181 20.37 -0.96 30.25
C LYS A 181 20.16 -1.51 31.66
N LEU A 182 18.99 -1.23 32.26
CA LEU A 182 18.65 -1.72 33.61
C LEU A 182 18.35 -3.22 33.67
N LEU A 183 17.95 -3.82 32.56
CA LEU A 183 17.69 -5.26 32.45
C LEU A 183 18.97 -6.07 32.18
N THR A 184 19.98 -5.44 31.56
CA THR A 184 21.24 -6.08 31.16
C THR A 184 22.39 -5.79 32.14
N SER A 185 22.18 -4.93 33.13
CA SER A 185 23.07 -4.68 34.26
C SER A 185 22.74 -5.63 35.43
#